data_52e5c55c7f3df54e4c0906bca0b734d8
#
_entry.id   52e5c55c7f3df54e4c0906bca0b734d8
#
_cell.length_a   1.000
_cell.length_b   1.000
_cell.length_c   1.000
_cell.angle_alpha   90.00
_cell.angle_beta   90.00
_cell.angle_gamma   90.00
#
_symmetry.space_group_name_H-M   'P 1'
#
loop_
_entity.id
_entity.type
_entity.pdbx_description
1 polymer ?
#
loop_
_entity_poly.entity_id
_entity_poly.type
_entity_poly.pdbx_seq_one_letter_code
_entity_poly.pdbx_strand_id
1 'polypeptide(L)'
;MRKVGDILKDYLRERGWLASNPYAPLFSGWSEIAGSGLAAHTQLVDVHEGIMIVEADHPGWLQMARMRKEALLSSARAAAPDARITGIRLLLGVREP
;
A
#
# COMPACT_ATOMS: atom_id res chain seq x y z
N MET A 1 -20.51 1.52 8.90
CA MET A 1 -19.51 0.55 9.37
C MET A 1 -18.12 0.99 8.89
N ARG A 2 -17.17 1.03 9.79
CA ARG A 2 -15.83 1.48 9.46
C ARG A 2 -15.00 0.33 8.90
N LYS A 3 -14.22 0.62 7.87
CA LYS A 3 -13.30 -0.36 7.32
C LYS A 3 -12.09 -0.51 8.24
N VAL A 4 -11.44 -1.67 8.18
CA VAL A 4 -10.23 -1.93 8.96
C VAL A 4 -9.17 -0.85 8.73
N GLY A 5 -9.02 -0.39 7.48
CA GLY A 5 -8.07 0.67 7.17
C GLY A 5 -8.35 1.99 7.87
N ASP A 6 -9.62 2.32 8.11
CA ASP A 6 -9.99 3.54 8.80
C ASP A 6 -9.64 3.45 10.29
N ILE A 7 -9.84 2.29 10.88
CA ILE A 7 -9.49 2.03 12.27
C ILE A 7 -7.98 2.13 12.46
N LEU A 8 -7.21 1.57 11.54
CA LEU A 8 -5.76 1.62 11.58
C LEU A 8 -5.26 3.06 11.45
N LYS A 9 -5.85 3.85 10.55
CA LYS A 9 -5.48 5.26 10.38
C LYS A 9 -5.70 6.05 11.67
N ASP A 10 -6.82 5.83 12.34
CA ASP A 10 -7.11 6.52 13.59
C ASP A 10 -6.10 6.14 14.68
N TYR A 11 -5.78 4.87 14.77
CA TYR A 11 -4.80 4.37 15.73
C TYR A 11 -3.44 5.00 15.51
N LEU A 12 -2.98 5.02 14.26
CA LEU A 12 -1.67 5.58 13.91
C LEU A 12 -1.62 7.08 14.15
N ARG A 13 -2.71 7.77 13.87
CA ARG A 13 -2.82 9.21 14.10
C ARG A 13 -2.70 9.55 15.57
N GLU A 14 -3.38 8.80 16.42
CA GLU A 14 -3.32 8.99 17.86
C GLU A 14 -1.91 8.83 18.42
N ARG A 15 -1.15 7.91 17.82
CA ARG A 15 0.22 7.63 18.21
C ARG A 15 1.23 8.59 17.60
N GLY A 16 0.79 9.51 16.74
CA GLY A 16 1.70 10.40 16.04
C GLY A 16 2.52 9.73 14.94
N TRP A 17 2.20 8.47 14.64
CA TRP A 17 2.94 7.69 13.67
C TRP A 17 2.92 8.34 12.29
N LEU A 18 1.75 8.82 11.87
CA LEU A 18 1.57 9.45 10.55
C LEU A 18 2.41 10.71 10.37
N ALA A 19 2.70 11.42 11.47
CA ALA A 19 3.48 12.66 11.41
C ALA A 19 4.97 12.40 11.30
N SER A 20 5.47 11.29 11.87
CA SER A 20 6.91 11.02 11.98
C SER A 20 7.42 9.90 11.09
N ASN A 21 6.53 9.04 10.60
CA ASN A 21 6.92 7.87 9.82
C ASN A 21 7.00 8.21 8.32
N PRO A 22 8.16 8.01 7.67
CA PRO A 22 8.30 8.31 6.24
C PRO A 22 7.42 7.44 5.34
N TYR A 23 6.96 6.29 5.82
CA TYR A 23 6.08 5.40 5.07
C TYR A 23 4.60 5.75 5.18
N ALA A 24 4.24 6.67 6.09
CA ALA A 24 2.85 7.03 6.33
C ALA A 24 2.08 7.44 5.06
N PRO A 25 2.64 8.27 4.16
CA PRO A 25 1.93 8.66 2.95
C PRO A 25 1.60 7.50 2.03
N LEU A 26 2.36 6.39 2.10
CA LEU A 26 2.09 5.21 1.30
C LEU A 26 0.81 4.53 1.75
N PHE A 27 0.62 4.40 3.06
CA PHE A 27 -0.57 3.77 3.61
C PHE A 27 -1.81 4.66 3.45
N SER A 28 -1.68 5.95 3.76
CA SER A 28 -2.82 6.87 3.66
C SER A 28 -3.21 7.18 2.21
N GLY A 29 -2.26 7.14 1.29
CA GLY A 29 -2.48 7.45 -0.11
C GLY A 29 -2.56 6.25 -1.03
N TRP A 30 -2.71 5.04 -0.50
CA TRP A 30 -2.66 3.83 -1.32
C TRP A 30 -3.69 3.83 -2.46
N SER A 31 -4.89 4.33 -2.20
CA SER A 31 -5.93 4.38 -3.24
C SER A 31 -5.53 5.25 -4.42
N GLU A 32 -4.78 6.31 -4.19
CA GLU A 32 -4.28 7.17 -5.25
C GLU A 32 -3.06 6.56 -5.94
N ILE A 33 -2.19 5.92 -5.17
CA ILE A 33 -0.98 5.27 -5.70
C ILE A 33 -1.36 4.13 -6.63
N ALA A 34 -2.25 3.27 -6.19
CA ALA A 34 -2.64 2.08 -6.95
C ALA A 34 -3.71 2.34 -8.02
N GLY A 35 -4.50 3.39 -7.84
CA GLY A 35 -5.63 3.66 -8.71
C GLY A 35 -6.89 2.94 -8.23
N SER A 36 -8.06 3.46 -8.60
CA SER A 36 -9.34 3.01 -8.03
C SER A 36 -9.63 1.52 -8.20
N GLY A 37 -9.32 0.96 -9.37
CA GLY A 37 -9.57 -0.46 -9.61
C GLY A 37 -8.64 -1.37 -8.83
N LEU A 38 -7.36 -1.11 -8.95
CA LEU A 38 -6.35 -1.93 -8.31
C LEU A 38 -6.38 -1.77 -6.79
N ALA A 39 -6.62 -0.56 -6.30
CA ALA A 39 -6.68 -0.29 -4.86
C ALA A 39 -7.81 -1.05 -4.15
N ALA A 40 -8.91 -1.32 -4.88
CA ALA A 40 -10.04 -2.05 -4.31
C ALA A 40 -9.72 -3.53 -4.07
N HIS A 41 -8.70 -4.05 -4.75
CA HIS A 41 -8.36 -5.47 -4.70
C HIS A 41 -6.95 -5.75 -4.23
N THR A 42 -6.25 -4.70 -3.78
CA THR A 42 -4.91 -4.83 -3.23
C THR A 42 -4.81 -4.08 -1.92
N GLN A 43 -3.82 -4.44 -1.12
CA GLN A 43 -3.58 -3.81 0.15
C GLN A 43 -2.09 -3.70 0.38
N LEU A 44 -1.63 -2.50 0.75
CA LEU A 44 -0.27 -2.32 1.22
C LEU A 44 -0.21 -2.85 2.65
N VAL A 45 0.51 -3.93 2.84
CA VAL A 45 0.57 -4.64 4.13
C VAL A 45 1.68 -4.09 5.00
N ASP A 46 2.83 -3.84 4.40
CA ASP A 46 4.02 -3.40 5.14
C ASP A 46 5.02 -2.76 4.19
N VAL A 47 5.97 -2.05 4.77
CA VAL A 47 7.15 -1.56 4.04
C VAL A 47 8.36 -1.89 4.89
N HIS A 48 9.29 -2.62 4.31
CA HIS A 48 10.49 -3.05 5.02
C HIS A 48 11.72 -2.72 4.19
N GLU A 49 12.59 -1.89 4.74
CA GLU A 49 13.84 -1.48 4.08
C GLU A 49 13.65 -0.98 2.64
N GLY A 50 12.61 -0.17 2.44
CA GLY A 50 12.33 0.40 1.13
C GLY A 50 11.55 -0.52 0.19
N ILE A 51 11.22 -1.73 0.63
CA ILE A 51 10.43 -2.69 -0.16
C ILE A 51 8.98 -2.66 0.31
N MET A 52 8.06 -2.30 -0.59
CA MET A 52 6.64 -2.35 -0.29
C MET A 52 6.13 -3.78 -0.43
N ILE A 53 5.38 -4.24 0.56
CA ILE A 53 4.76 -5.57 0.54
C ILE A 53 3.26 -5.37 0.31
N VAL A 54 2.78 -5.84 -0.83
CA VAL A 54 1.41 -5.64 -1.28
C VAL A 54 0.74 -6.98 -1.53
N GLU A 55 -0.44 -7.16 -0.96
CA GLU A 55 -1.25 -8.35 -1.19
C GLU A 55 -2.40 -8.03 -2.13
N ALA A 56 -2.67 -8.94 -3.06
CA ALA A 56 -3.85 -8.91 -3.91
C ALA A 56 -4.81 -10.01 -3.46
N ASP A 57 -6.10 -9.79 -3.59
CA ASP A 57 -7.13 -10.72 -3.14
C ASP A 57 -7.51 -11.78 -4.19
N HIS A 58 -6.95 -11.68 -5.39
CA HIS A 58 -7.25 -12.59 -6.48
C HIS A 58 -6.07 -12.63 -7.46
N PRO A 59 -5.78 -13.80 -8.07
CA PRO A 59 -4.65 -13.92 -9.00
C PRO A 59 -4.71 -12.95 -10.18
N GLY A 60 -5.91 -12.63 -10.68
CA GLY A 60 -6.07 -11.67 -11.76
C GLY A 60 -5.57 -10.28 -11.38
N TRP A 61 -5.88 -9.84 -10.17
CA TRP A 61 -5.41 -8.55 -9.67
C TRP A 61 -3.92 -8.56 -9.34
N LEU A 62 -3.42 -9.70 -8.89
CA LEU A 62 -1.98 -9.87 -8.68
C LEU A 62 -1.22 -9.70 -10.00
N GLN A 63 -1.72 -10.31 -11.08
CA GLN A 63 -1.13 -10.18 -12.41
C GLN A 63 -1.19 -8.74 -12.89
N MET A 64 -2.33 -8.07 -12.68
CA MET A 64 -2.48 -6.67 -13.05
C MET A 64 -1.47 -5.80 -12.31
N ALA A 65 -1.26 -6.06 -11.02
CA ALA A 65 -0.28 -5.31 -10.23
C ALA A 65 1.14 -5.53 -10.74
N ARG A 66 1.47 -6.75 -11.13
CA ARG A 66 2.78 -7.05 -11.72
C ARG A 66 3.01 -6.28 -13.01
N MET A 67 1.99 -6.18 -13.85
CA MET A 67 2.08 -5.44 -15.10
C MET A 67 2.25 -3.94 -14.87
N ARG A 68 1.80 -3.44 -13.72
CA ARG A 68 1.88 -2.02 -13.37
C ARG A 68 2.96 -1.74 -12.33
N LYS A 69 3.87 -2.67 -12.13
CA LYS A 69 4.89 -2.57 -11.09
C LYS A 69 5.68 -1.26 -11.15
N GLU A 70 6.16 -0.88 -12.32
CA GLU A 70 6.94 0.34 -12.48
C GLU A 70 6.10 1.60 -12.19
N ALA A 71 4.84 1.60 -12.63
CA ALA A 71 3.94 2.72 -12.34
C ALA A 71 3.65 2.84 -10.85
N LEU A 72 3.46 1.70 -10.17
CA LEU A 72 3.24 1.67 -8.72
C LEU A 72 4.47 2.21 -7.98
N LEU A 73 5.66 1.80 -8.37
CA LEU A 73 6.90 2.28 -7.77
C LEU A 73 7.08 3.77 -7.99
N SER A 74 6.82 4.24 -9.20
CA SER A 74 6.93 5.66 -9.53
C SER A 74 5.96 6.50 -8.68
N SER A 75 4.71 6.07 -8.59
CA SER A 75 3.69 6.77 -7.80
C SER A 75 4.03 6.75 -6.31
N ALA A 76 4.54 5.64 -5.82
CA ALA A 76 4.94 5.52 -4.42
C ALA A 76 6.11 6.46 -4.10
N ARG A 77 7.10 6.53 -4.97
CA ARG A 77 8.22 7.43 -4.78
C ARG A 77 7.79 8.90 -4.79
N ALA A 78 6.83 9.23 -5.64
CA ALA A 78 6.29 10.59 -5.69
C ALA A 78 5.49 10.92 -4.42
N ALA A 79 4.74 9.97 -3.90
CA ALA A 79 3.92 10.16 -2.71
C ALA A 79 4.76 10.23 -1.43
N ALA A 80 5.86 9.50 -1.37
CA ALA A 80 6.68 9.40 -0.17
C ALA A 80 8.17 9.42 -0.53
N PRO A 81 8.69 10.58 -0.97
CA PRO A 81 10.10 10.66 -1.40
C PRO A 81 11.09 10.32 -0.28
N ASP A 82 10.76 10.62 0.96
CA ASP A 82 11.63 10.34 2.09
C ASP A 82 11.66 8.86 2.48
N ALA A 83 10.74 8.07 1.97
CA ALA A 83 10.68 6.65 2.26
C ALA A 83 11.75 5.84 1.53
N ARG A 84 12.32 6.39 0.48
CA ARG A 84 13.37 5.75 -0.33
C ARG A 84 12.94 4.37 -0.82
N ILE A 85 11.79 4.33 -1.49
CA ILE A 85 11.24 3.07 -1.99
C ILE A 85 12.12 2.55 -3.13
N THR A 86 12.58 1.31 -3.00
CA THR A 86 13.47 0.67 -3.98
C THR A 86 12.82 -0.48 -4.70
N GLY A 87 11.75 -1.05 -4.16
CA GLY A 87 11.10 -2.19 -4.78
C GLY A 87 9.72 -2.47 -4.22
N ILE A 88 9.08 -3.47 -4.81
CA ILE A 88 7.76 -3.90 -4.40
C ILE A 88 7.70 -5.43 -4.46
N ARG A 89 7.10 -6.03 -3.45
CA ARG A 89 6.84 -7.46 -3.40
C ARG A 89 5.34 -7.67 -3.47
N LEU A 90 4.92 -8.45 -4.44
CA LEU A 90 3.52 -8.73 -4.70
C LEU A 90 3.19 -10.15 -4.26
N LEU A 91 2.20 -10.28 -3.41
CA LEU A 91 1.78 -11.55 -2.84
C LEU A 91 0.29 -11.75 -3.04
N LEU A 92 -0.13 -13.00 -3.13
CA LEU A 92 -1.55 -13.34 -3.11
C LEU A 92 -1.95 -13.49 -1.65
N GLY A 93 -2.86 -12.63 -1.21
CA GLY A 93 -3.39 -12.71 0.14
C GLY A 93 -4.50 -13.74 0.22
N VAL A 94 -4.51 -14.51 1.30
CA VAL A 94 -5.59 -15.45 1.57
C VAL A 94 -6.59 -14.76 2.48
N ARG A 95 -7.81 -14.57 2.00
CA ARG A 95 -8.88 -13.98 2.80
C ARG A 95 -9.88 -15.04 3.16
N GLU A 96 -10.19 -15.13 4.44
CA GLU A 96 -11.24 -15.97 4.91
C GLU A 96 -12.59 -15.39 4.46
N PRO A 97 -13.52 -16.25 4.01
CA PRO A 97 -14.83 -15.79 3.58
C PRO A 97 -15.66 -15.21 4.71
#